data_cc25ea3d81e5184beac01a63a1676a3b
#
_entry.id   cc25ea3d81e5184beac01a63a1676a3b
#
_cell.length_a   1.000
_cell.length_b   1.000
_cell.length_c   1.000
_cell.angle_alpha   90.00
_cell.angle_beta   90.00
_cell.angle_gamma   90.00
#
_symmetry.space_group_name_H-M   'P 1'
#
loop_
_entity.id
_entity.type
_entity.pdbx_description
1 polymer ?
#
loop_
_entity_poly.entity_id
_entity_poly.type
_entity_poly.pdbx_seq_one_letter_code
_entity_poly.pdbx_strand_id
1 'polypeptide(L)'
;MQRLYRKRIIVGVGGGIAAYKSAELVRRLKDQGAEVRVVMTQGGREFITPLTLQALSGHPVHLDLLDPAAEAAMGHIELARWADLVLIAPATADLMARLAQGVADDLLTTLVLATDATVALAPAMNQAMWRDPATQANARLLAERGLRLFGPAAGEQACGDVGPGRMLEAETLAQCAADCFERQALTGQHVLITAGPTQENIDPVRYITNHSSGKMGFALAEAAAEAGARVTLVSGPVHLPTPERVNRIDVVSARDMLAACEAAMPCDLLIAAAAVADYRPEVVAPHKLKKDPRNGDGLLLQMVRNPDILATLAHRSDRPFSVGFAAETENLLEYASRKLMDKNLDLIVANDVANPSIGFNSEENAITVIDRDLQQNAFAQTSKSKIARQLLAFITDRLNKN
;
A
#
# COMPACT_ATOMS: atom_id res chain seq x y z
N MET A 1 -16.42 -7.42 -5.27
CA MET A 1 -15.26 -7.40 -4.38
C MET A 1 -14.22 -6.46 -5.00
N GLN A 2 -13.81 -5.41 -4.29
CA GLN A 2 -12.91 -4.37 -4.83
C GLN A 2 -11.45 -4.74 -4.55
N ARG A 3 -10.93 -5.76 -5.25
CA ARG A 3 -9.56 -6.28 -5.07
C ARG A 3 -8.45 -5.28 -5.39
N LEU A 4 -8.78 -4.18 -6.07
CA LEU A 4 -7.85 -3.10 -6.44
C LEU A 4 -8.13 -1.80 -5.69
N TYR A 5 -8.87 -1.86 -4.59
CA TYR A 5 -9.19 -0.67 -3.79
C TYR A 5 -7.91 0.11 -3.42
N ARG A 6 -7.90 1.40 -3.71
CA ARG A 6 -6.75 2.30 -3.51
C ARG A 6 -5.46 1.93 -4.27
N LYS A 7 -5.50 0.97 -5.20
CA LYS A 7 -4.35 0.72 -6.07
C LYS A 7 -4.28 1.75 -7.16
N ARG A 8 -3.08 2.24 -7.43
CA ARG A 8 -2.78 3.25 -8.43
C ARG A 8 -2.19 2.57 -9.66
N ILE A 9 -2.95 2.52 -10.73
CA ILE A 9 -2.60 1.76 -11.94
C ILE A 9 -2.44 2.71 -13.10
N ILE A 10 -1.30 2.64 -13.78
CA ILE A 10 -1.12 3.28 -15.09
C ILE A 10 -1.44 2.24 -16.17
N VAL A 11 -2.38 2.58 -17.04
CA VAL A 11 -2.65 1.81 -18.26
C VAL A 11 -1.89 2.45 -19.42
N GLY A 12 -0.86 1.75 -19.90
CA GLY A 12 -0.12 2.12 -21.10
C GLY A 12 -0.80 1.59 -22.35
N VAL A 13 -1.12 2.44 -23.33
CA VAL A 13 -1.84 2.03 -24.56
C VAL A 13 -0.94 2.11 -25.76
N GLY A 14 -0.54 0.94 -26.28
CA GLY A 14 0.25 0.80 -27.51
C GLY A 14 -0.61 0.84 -28.79
N GLY A 15 0.07 0.99 -29.95
CA GLY A 15 -0.54 1.13 -31.27
C GLY A 15 -0.94 -0.21 -31.89
N GLY A 16 -2.15 -0.67 -31.66
CA GLY A 16 -2.70 -1.86 -32.30
C GLY A 16 -4.21 -1.91 -32.21
N ILE A 17 -4.83 -2.72 -33.07
CA ILE A 17 -6.31 -2.83 -33.12
C ILE A 17 -6.90 -3.17 -31.72
N ALA A 18 -6.19 -3.94 -30.90
CA ALA A 18 -6.64 -4.31 -29.56
C ALA A 18 -6.74 -3.12 -28.58
N ALA A 19 -6.30 -1.90 -28.96
CA ALA A 19 -6.41 -0.70 -28.15
C ALA A 19 -7.87 -0.37 -27.73
N TYR A 20 -8.88 -0.78 -28.53
CA TYR A 20 -10.28 -0.61 -28.14
C TYR A 20 -10.64 -1.32 -26.84
N LYS A 21 -9.97 -2.46 -26.53
CA LYS A 21 -10.19 -3.20 -25.30
C LYS A 21 -9.66 -2.46 -24.05
N SER A 22 -8.73 -1.52 -24.24
CA SER A 22 -8.19 -0.73 -23.13
C SER A 22 -9.26 0.17 -22.50
N ALA A 23 -10.28 0.57 -23.25
CA ALA A 23 -11.42 1.30 -22.73
C ALA A 23 -12.19 0.47 -21.68
N GLU A 24 -12.49 -0.79 -22.02
CA GLU A 24 -13.15 -1.69 -21.07
C GLU A 24 -12.23 -2.08 -19.92
N LEU A 25 -10.92 -2.26 -20.18
CA LEU A 25 -9.94 -2.54 -19.13
C LEU A 25 -9.90 -1.41 -18.09
N VAL A 26 -9.89 -0.14 -18.48
CA VAL A 26 -9.93 1.01 -17.58
C VAL A 26 -11.18 0.94 -16.70
N ARG A 27 -12.36 0.63 -17.29
CA ARG A 27 -13.60 0.47 -16.50
C ARG A 27 -13.47 -0.66 -15.48
N ARG A 28 -13.02 -1.86 -15.90
CA ARG A 28 -12.91 -3.03 -15.02
C ARG A 28 -11.94 -2.80 -13.86
N LEU A 29 -10.81 -2.11 -14.09
CA LEU A 29 -9.89 -1.75 -13.03
C LEU A 29 -10.54 -0.78 -12.03
N LYS A 30 -11.29 0.22 -12.51
CA LYS A 30 -12.04 1.16 -11.64
C LYS A 30 -13.18 0.47 -10.89
N ASP A 31 -13.91 -0.44 -11.51
CA ASP A 31 -14.97 -1.22 -10.86
C ASP A 31 -14.40 -2.07 -9.70
N GLN A 32 -13.12 -2.46 -9.79
CA GLN A 32 -12.39 -3.11 -8.71
C GLN A 32 -11.74 -2.13 -7.71
N GLY A 33 -12.02 -0.83 -7.81
CA GLY A 33 -11.61 0.19 -6.86
C GLY A 33 -10.24 0.83 -7.13
N ALA A 34 -9.62 0.58 -8.31
CA ALA A 34 -8.37 1.22 -8.68
C ALA A 34 -8.55 2.70 -9.04
N GLU A 35 -7.55 3.51 -8.71
CA GLU A 35 -7.33 4.80 -9.35
C GLU A 35 -6.52 4.57 -10.63
N VAL A 36 -7.06 4.95 -11.78
CA VAL A 36 -6.47 4.65 -13.09
C VAL A 36 -6.05 5.93 -13.80
N ARG A 37 -4.80 6.00 -14.23
CA ARG A 37 -4.26 6.99 -15.15
C ARG A 37 -3.87 6.32 -16.46
N VAL A 38 -3.90 7.06 -17.55
CA VAL A 38 -3.63 6.51 -18.89
C VAL A 38 -2.47 7.24 -19.52
N VAL A 39 -1.54 6.47 -20.09
CA VAL A 39 -0.44 6.94 -20.95
C VAL A 39 -0.62 6.31 -22.31
N MET A 40 -0.63 7.11 -23.38
CA MET A 40 -0.78 6.60 -24.75
C MET A 40 0.46 6.89 -25.57
N THR A 41 0.89 5.88 -26.33
CA THR A 41 1.88 6.09 -27.40
C THR A 41 1.23 6.82 -28.57
N GLN A 42 2.04 7.42 -29.45
CA GLN A 42 1.53 8.01 -30.68
C GLN A 42 0.73 7.01 -31.51
N GLY A 43 1.23 5.77 -31.67
CA GLY A 43 0.48 4.71 -32.36
C GLY A 43 -0.85 4.35 -31.68
N GLY A 44 -0.95 4.46 -30.38
CA GLY A 44 -2.23 4.21 -29.65
C GLY A 44 -3.33 5.19 -30.02
N ARG A 45 -2.97 6.45 -30.31
CA ARG A 45 -3.92 7.51 -30.73
C ARG A 45 -4.60 7.22 -32.06
N GLU A 46 -3.98 6.41 -32.93
CA GLU A 46 -4.53 6.05 -34.24
C GLU A 46 -5.69 5.04 -34.13
N PHE A 47 -5.80 4.31 -33.01
CA PHE A 47 -6.80 3.26 -32.83
C PHE A 47 -7.90 3.64 -31.84
N ILE A 48 -7.61 4.54 -30.88
CA ILE A 48 -8.58 5.04 -29.89
C ILE A 48 -8.24 6.46 -29.49
N THR A 49 -9.24 7.32 -29.36
CA THR A 49 -8.97 8.72 -29.00
C THR A 49 -8.63 8.89 -27.53
N PRO A 50 -7.74 9.84 -27.18
CA PRO A 50 -7.45 10.19 -25.79
C PRO A 50 -8.72 10.58 -25.01
N LEU A 51 -9.66 11.27 -25.68
CA LEU A 51 -10.91 11.70 -25.07
C LEU A 51 -11.74 10.54 -24.52
N THR A 52 -11.77 9.39 -25.23
CA THR A 52 -12.48 8.18 -24.74
C THR A 52 -11.90 7.70 -23.43
N LEU A 53 -10.56 7.61 -23.34
CA LEU A 53 -9.88 7.11 -22.15
C LEU A 53 -9.89 8.13 -20.99
N GLN A 54 -9.87 9.42 -21.31
CA GLN A 54 -10.07 10.50 -20.33
C GLN A 54 -11.46 10.42 -19.68
N ALA A 55 -12.50 10.25 -20.49
CA ALA A 55 -13.87 10.14 -19.98
C ALA A 55 -14.06 8.92 -19.07
N LEU A 56 -13.40 7.79 -19.39
CA LEU A 56 -13.50 6.56 -18.62
C LEU A 56 -12.62 6.60 -17.35
N SER A 57 -11.39 7.08 -17.45
CA SER A 57 -10.49 7.17 -16.28
C SER A 57 -10.91 8.26 -15.30
N GLY A 58 -11.46 9.36 -15.81
CA GLY A 58 -11.76 10.57 -15.05
C GLY A 58 -10.54 11.49 -14.89
N HIS A 59 -9.44 11.19 -15.58
CA HIS A 59 -8.18 11.93 -15.53
C HIS A 59 -7.68 12.26 -16.94
N PRO A 60 -6.93 13.36 -17.12
CA PRO A 60 -6.25 13.65 -18.37
C PRO A 60 -5.39 12.47 -18.83
N VAL A 61 -5.36 12.22 -20.15
CA VAL A 61 -4.49 11.21 -20.75
C VAL A 61 -3.13 11.84 -21.03
N HIS A 62 -2.07 11.19 -20.55
CA HIS A 62 -0.70 11.64 -20.76
C HIS A 62 -0.19 11.13 -22.12
N LEU A 63 0.30 12.04 -22.96
CA LEU A 63 0.60 11.79 -24.36
C LEU A 63 2.07 11.98 -24.70
N ASP A 64 2.65 13.08 -24.26
CA ASP A 64 3.95 13.54 -24.70
C ASP A 64 4.93 13.63 -23.52
N LEU A 65 6.19 13.26 -23.76
CA LEU A 65 7.24 13.27 -22.74
C LEU A 65 7.58 14.70 -22.28
N LEU A 66 7.52 15.65 -23.20
CA LEU A 66 7.88 17.06 -22.99
C LEU A 66 6.65 17.97 -23.14
N ASP A 67 5.57 17.66 -22.42
CA ASP A 67 4.39 18.50 -22.35
C ASP A 67 4.54 19.52 -21.20
N PRO A 68 4.71 20.83 -21.49
CA PRO A 68 4.87 21.84 -20.44
C PRO A 68 3.67 21.97 -19.49
N ALA A 69 2.46 21.66 -19.96
CA ALA A 69 1.25 21.65 -19.14
C ALA A 69 1.18 20.43 -18.22
N ALA A 70 1.63 19.27 -18.72
CA ALA A 70 1.75 18.06 -17.92
C ALA A 70 2.92 18.11 -16.94
N GLU A 71 4.06 18.73 -17.31
CA GLU A 71 5.22 18.90 -16.43
C GLU A 71 4.87 19.74 -15.18
N ALA A 72 4.00 20.76 -15.36
CA ALA A 72 3.50 21.56 -14.23
C ALA A 72 2.49 20.82 -13.34
N ALA A 73 1.88 19.74 -13.83
CA ALA A 73 0.85 18.97 -13.12
C ALA A 73 1.37 17.63 -12.57
N MET A 74 2.02 16.83 -13.42
CA MET A 74 2.62 15.54 -13.06
C MET A 74 3.53 15.05 -14.19
N GLY A 75 4.83 15.31 -14.09
CA GLY A 75 5.85 14.84 -15.03
C GLY A 75 6.06 13.33 -15.02
N HIS A 76 6.88 12.82 -15.95
CA HIS A 76 7.14 11.37 -16.09
C HIS A 76 7.68 10.72 -14.80
N ILE A 77 8.51 11.42 -14.03
CA ILE A 77 9.04 10.93 -12.74
C ILE A 77 7.94 10.81 -11.68
N GLU A 78 7.03 11.80 -11.62
CA GLU A 78 5.91 11.75 -10.67
C GLU A 78 4.93 10.64 -11.03
N LEU A 79 4.61 10.43 -12.31
CA LEU A 79 3.82 9.30 -12.77
C LEU A 79 4.48 7.97 -12.41
N ALA A 80 5.80 7.85 -12.63
CA ALA A 80 6.55 6.64 -12.30
C ALA A 80 6.51 6.32 -10.80
N ARG A 81 6.64 7.33 -9.96
CA ARG A 81 6.55 7.20 -8.50
C ARG A 81 5.12 6.96 -8.00
N TRP A 82 4.14 7.54 -8.68
CA TRP A 82 2.74 7.42 -8.31
C TRP A 82 2.21 5.99 -8.48
N ALA A 83 2.62 5.27 -9.51
CA ALA A 83 2.08 3.96 -9.84
C ALA A 83 2.44 2.88 -8.82
N ASP A 84 1.49 1.98 -8.57
CA ASP A 84 1.70 0.69 -7.90
C ASP A 84 1.83 -0.44 -8.94
N LEU A 85 1.24 -0.25 -10.14
CA LEU A 85 1.33 -1.14 -11.29
C LEU A 85 1.32 -0.31 -12.58
N VAL A 86 2.17 -0.66 -13.54
CA VAL A 86 2.10 -0.19 -14.92
C VAL A 86 1.65 -1.36 -15.78
N LEU A 87 0.43 -1.31 -16.32
CA LEU A 87 -0.13 -2.36 -17.21
C LEU A 87 -0.19 -1.83 -18.65
N ILE A 88 0.65 -2.36 -19.50
CA ILE A 88 0.69 -1.99 -20.92
C ILE A 88 -0.24 -2.92 -21.71
N ALA A 89 -1.34 -2.38 -22.17
CA ALA A 89 -2.39 -3.11 -22.88
C ALA A 89 -3.03 -2.22 -23.96
N PRO A 90 -2.80 -2.51 -25.24
CA PRO A 90 -1.98 -3.59 -25.78
C PRO A 90 -0.47 -3.31 -25.77
N ALA A 91 0.35 -4.37 -25.65
CA ALA A 91 1.79 -4.34 -25.88
C ALA A 91 2.10 -4.96 -27.27
N THR A 92 2.50 -4.12 -28.22
CA THR A 92 2.86 -4.57 -29.58
C THR A 92 4.27 -5.16 -29.62
N ALA A 93 4.60 -5.91 -30.69
CA ALA A 93 5.95 -6.45 -30.88
C ALA A 93 7.02 -5.33 -30.91
N ASP A 94 6.73 -4.19 -31.56
CA ASP A 94 7.59 -3.01 -31.57
C ASP A 94 7.83 -2.48 -30.15
N LEU A 95 6.75 -2.25 -29.38
CA LEU A 95 6.87 -1.74 -28.02
C LEU A 95 7.64 -2.71 -27.11
N MET A 96 7.41 -4.02 -27.23
CA MET A 96 8.16 -5.04 -26.50
C MET A 96 9.66 -5.02 -26.89
N ALA A 97 9.98 -4.84 -28.17
CA ALA A 97 11.37 -4.72 -28.62
C ALA A 97 12.05 -3.49 -28.04
N ARG A 98 11.39 -2.33 -28.07
CA ARG A 98 11.90 -1.06 -27.49
C ARG A 98 12.16 -1.19 -25.99
N LEU A 99 11.23 -1.75 -25.24
CA LEU A 99 11.38 -2.01 -23.80
C LEU A 99 12.53 -3.00 -23.53
N ALA A 100 12.66 -4.06 -24.33
CA ALA A 100 13.74 -5.03 -24.20
C ALA A 100 15.13 -4.42 -24.47
N GLN A 101 15.22 -3.42 -25.35
CA GLN A 101 16.47 -2.71 -25.64
C GLN A 101 16.72 -1.52 -24.70
N GLY A 102 15.76 -1.16 -23.83
CA GLY A 102 15.89 -0.01 -22.94
C GLY A 102 15.77 1.34 -23.66
N VAL A 103 15.04 1.37 -24.78
CA VAL A 103 14.77 2.62 -25.53
C VAL A 103 13.77 3.46 -24.76
N ALA A 104 14.07 4.76 -24.56
CA ALA A 104 13.25 5.72 -23.84
C ALA A 104 13.02 6.97 -24.71
N ASP A 105 12.32 6.79 -25.82
CA ASP A 105 12.08 7.82 -26.82
C ASP A 105 10.64 8.35 -26.83
N ASP A 106 9.78 7.81 -25.96
CA ASP A 106 8.45 8.34 -25.66
C ASP A 106 8.14 8.30 -24.15
N LEU A 107 7.01 8.89 -23.76
CA LEU A 107 6.60 8.97 -22.36
C LEU A 107 6.44 7.58 -21.71
N LEU A 108 5.83 6.61 -22.43
CA LEU A 108 5.54 5.29 -21.88
C LEU A 108 6.81 4.48 -21.61
N THR A 109 7.73 4.47 -22.57
CA THR A 109 9.01 3.75 -22.45
C THR A 109 9.92 4.40 -21.41
N THR A 110 9.95 5.74 -21.33
CA THR A 110 10.66 6.48 -20.29
C THR A 110 10.11 6.19 -18.90
N LEU A 111 8.78 6.17 -18.76
CA LEU A 111 8.10 5.85 -17.50
C LEU A 111 8.44 4.44 -17.02
N VAL A 112 8.49 3.45 -17.91
CA VAL A 112 8.86 2.07 -17.57
C VAL A 112 10.29 1.98 -17.03
N LEU A 113 11.22 2.75 -17.55
CA LEU A 113 12.60 2.80 -17.03
C LEU A 113 12.71 3.52 -15.68
N ALA A 114 11.80 4.45 -15.40
CA ALA A 114 11.85 5.30 -14.20
C ALA A 114 11.04 4.75 -13.00
N THR A 115 10.23 3.70 -13.21
CA THR A 115 9.32 3.21 -12.16
C THR A 115 9.90 2.04 -11.37
N ASP A 116 9.65 2.07 -10.05
CA ASP A 116 9.85 0.90 -9.16
C ASP A 116 8.58 0.02 -9.05
N ALA A 117 7.49 0.41 -9.71
CA ALA A 117 6.25 -0.37 -9.71
C ALA A 117 6.40 -1.66 -10.52
N THR A 118 5.56 -2.65 -10.22
CA THR A 118 5.44 -3.83 -11.08
C THR A 118 5.02 -3.39 -12.48
N VAL A 119 5.72 -3.87 -13.52
CA VAL A 119 5.35 -3.65 -14.91
C VAL A 119 4.79 -4.95 -15.50
N ALA A 120 3.61 -4.86 -16.13
CA ALA A 120 2.95 -5.98 -16.79
C ALA A 120 2.62 -5.61 -18.26
N LEU A 121 2.79 -6.56 -19.15
CA LEU A 121 2.55 -6.43 -20.59
C LEU A 121 1.44 -7.38 -21.02
N ALA A 122 0.47 -6.87 -21.77
CA ALA A 122 -0.56 -7.66 -22.43
C ALA A 122 -0.24 -7.72 -23.95
N PRO A 123 0.51 -8.73 -24.42
CA PRO A 123 0.91 -8.84 -25.82
C PRO A 123 -0.29 -8.90 -26.74
N ALA A 124 -0.20 -8.14 -27.87
CA ALA A 124 -1.23 -8.11 -28.90
C ALA A 124 -0.58 -7.90 -30.27
N MET A 125 -0.60 -8.94 -31.12
CA MET A 125 -0.01 -8.93 -32.44
C MET A 125 -0.51 -10.12 -33.28
N ASN A 126 -0.18 -10.12 -34.59
CA ASN A 126 -0.44 -11.30 -35.41
C ASN A 126 0.31 -12.53 -34.88
N GLN A 127 -0.26 -13.71 -35.09
CA GLN A 127 0.31 -14.97 -34.62
C GLN A 127 1.72 -15.26 -35.14
N ALA A 128 2.02 -14.88 -36.40
CA ALA A 128 3.36 -15.05 -36.99
C ALA A 128 4.36 -14.11 -36.28
N MET A 129 3.98 -12.86 -36.03
CA MET A 129 4.79 -11.91 -35.27
C MET A 129 5.06 -12.43 -33.84
N TRP A 130 4.06 -13.03 -33.18
CA TRP A 130 4.25 -13.60 -31.84
C TRP A 130 5.25 -14.78 -31.88
N ARG A 131 5.15 -15.66 -32.87
CA ARG A 131 6.03 -16.84 -33.00
C ARG A 131 7.42 -16.49 -33.52
N ASP A 132 7.63 -15.28 -34.02
CA ASP A 132 8.92 -14.84 -34.52
C ASP A 132 10.01 -14.96 -33.44
N PRO A 133 11.20 -15.53 -33.76
CA PRO A 133 12.29 -15.71 -32.80
C PRO A 133 12.72 -14.43 -32.10
N ALA A 134 12.70 -13.28 -32.78
CA ALA A 134 13.05 -11.98 -32.18
C ALA A 134 12.02 -11.57 -31.13
N THR A 135 10.72 -11.71 -31.41
CA THR A 135 9.64 -11.41 -30.46
C THR A 135 9.72 -12.33 -29.24
N GLN A 136 9.96 -13.64 -29.46
CA GLN A 136 10.12 -14.59 -28.37
C GLN A 136 11.38 -14.33 -27.52
N ALA A 137 12.48 -13.89 -28.14
CA ALA A 137 13.67 -13.47 -27.39
C ALA A 137 13.40 -12.23 -26.54
N ASN A 138 12.72 -11.21 -27.09
CA ASN A 138 12.33 -10.02 -26.34
C ASN A 138 11.39 -10.36 -25.18
N ALA A 139 10.40 -11.23 -25.39
CA ALA A 139 9.47 -11.66 -24.34
C ALA A 139 10.19 -12.34 -23.17
N ARG A 140 11.13 -13.26 -23.48
CA ARG A 140 11.96 -13.91 -22.46
C ARG A 140 12.82 -12.91 -21.70
N LEU A 141 13.51 -12.02 -22.37
CA LEU A 141 14.38 -11.01 -21.78
C LEU A 141 13.58 -10.08 -20.83
N LEU A 142 12.39 -9.66 -21.24
CA LEU A 142 11.52 -8.83 -20.42
C LEU A 142 11.05 -9.58 -19.17
N ALA A 143 10.69 -10.85 -19.29
CA ALA A 143 10.31 -11.70 -18.16
C ALA A 143 11.50 -11.94 -17.20
N GLU A 144 12.71 -12.19 -17.71
CA GLU A 144 13.94 -12.32 -16.91
C GLU A 144 14.28 -11.05 -16.13
N ARG A 145 13.93 -9.88 -16.67
CA ARG A 145 14.04 -8.58 -15.98
C ARG A 145 12.92 -8.29 -14.99
N GLY A 146 12.00 -9.24 -14.79
CA GLY A 146 10.93 -9.14 -13.80
C GLY A 146 9.63 -8.54 -14.30
N LEU A 147 9.50 -8.22 -15.61
CA LEU A 147 8.23 -7.79 -16.18
C LEU A 147 7.28 -8.99 -16.30
N ARG A 148 6.01 -8.76 -16.01
CA ARG A 148 5.00 -9.81 -16.11
C ARG A 148 4.37 -9.83 -17.49
N LEU A 149 4.14 -11.03 -18.05
CA LEU A 149 3.45 -11.20 -19.33
C LEU A 149 2.06 -11.78 -19.06
N PHE A 150 1.00 -11.03 -19.45
CA PHE A 150 -0.39 -11.46 -19.36
C PHE A 150 -0.89 -11.90 -20.73
N GLY A 151 -0.75 -13.17 -21.03
CA GLY A 151 -1.03 -13.74 -22.33
C GLY A 151 0.20 -13.83 -23.24
N PRO A 152 0.03 -13.81 -24.60
CA PRO A 152 -1.24 -13.62 -25.28
C PRO A 152 -2.15 -14.86 -25.27
N ALA A 153 -3.45 -14.66 -25.53
CA ALA A 153 -4.39 -15.74 -25.78
C ALA A 153 -4.27 -16.28 -27.21
N ALA A 154 -4.72 -17.54 -27.38
CA ALA A 154 -4.93 -18.10 -28.70
C ALA A 154 -6.37 -17.83 -29.19
N GLY A 155 -6.58 -17.77 -30.49
CA GLY A 155 -7.89 -17.61 -31.12
C GLY A 155 -7.84 -16.94 -32.47
N GLU A 156 -9.01 -16.68 -33.04
CA GLU A 156 -9.18 -15.98 -34.30
C GLU A 156 -8.76 -14.50 -34.15
N GLN A 157 -7.97 -14.00 -35.07
CA GLN A 157 -7.45 -12.65 -35.11
C GLN A 157 -8.20 -11.80 -36.16
N ALA A 158 -8.06 -10.48 -36.08
CA ALA A 158 -8.74 -9.55 -36.98
C ALA A 158 -8.40 -9.76 -38.48
N CYS A 159 -7.27 -10.38 -38.79
CA CYS A 159 -6.88 -10.76 -40.14
C CYS A 159 -7.42 -12.14 -40.61
N GLY A 160 -8.19 -12.84 -39.76
CA GLY A 160 -8.71 -14.19 -40.04
C GLY A 160 -7.77 -15.33 -39.64
N ASP A 161 -6.54 -15.05 -39.25
CA ASP A 161 -5.60 -16.05 -38.74
C ASP A 161 -6.05 -16.62 -37.40
N VAL A 162 -5.74 -17.91 -37.16
CA VAL A 162 -6.01 -18.57 -35.87
C VAL A 162 -4.71 -18.97 -35.19
N GLY A 163 -4.47 -18.50 -33.97
CA GLY A 163 -3.26 -18.83 -33.22
C GLY A 163 -3.02 -17.90 -32.02
N PRO A 164 -1.85 -18.02 -31.34
CA PRO A 164 -1.48 -17.15 -30.25
C PRO A 164 -1.16 -15.74 -30.77
N GLY A 165 -1.52 -14.70 -29.99
CA GLY A 165 -1.25 -13.29 -30.35
C GLY A 165 -2.38 -12.35 -29.96
N ARG A 166 -3.53 -12.86 -29.54
CA ARG A 166 -4.65 -12.02 -29.07
C ARG A 166 -4.39 -11.49 -27.66
N MET A 167 -4.62 -10.20 -27.46
CA MET A 167 -4.68 -9.64 -26.11
C MET A 167 -5.75 -10.35 -25.29
N LEU A 168 -5.46 -10.68 -24.05
CA LEU A 168 -6.45 -11.20 -23.10
C LEU A 168 -7.65 -10.26 -23.00
N GLU A 169 -8.80 -10.79 -22.60
CA GLU A 169 -9.99 -9.98 -22.37
C GLU A 169 -9.80 -9.06 -21.16
N ALA A 170 -10.50 -7.92 -21.17
CA ALA A 170 -10.34 -6.88 -20.16
C ALA A 170 -10.59 -7.39 -18.73
N GLU A 171 -11.58 -8.27 -18.54
CA GLU A 171 -11.85 -8.90 -17.25
C GLU A 171 -10.70 -9.77 -16.76
N THR A 172 -10.11 -10.58 -17.64
CA THR A 172 -8.96 -11.42 -17.32
C THR A 172 -7.74 -10.57 -16.97
N LEU A 173 -7.51 -9.48 -17.72
CA LEU A 173 -6.40 -8.54 -17.43
C LEU A 173 -6.60 -7.85 -16.08
N ALA A 174 -7.82 -7.43 -15.75
CA ALA A 174 -8.12 -6.83 -14.45
C ALA A 174 -7.92 -7.84 -13.31
N GLN A 175 -8.24 -9.12 -13.55
CA GLN A 175 -7.96 -10.19 -12.60
C GLN A 175 -6.45 -10.39 -12.42
N CYS A 176 -5.68 -10.52 -13.51
CA CYS A 176 -4.22 -10.63 -13.47
C CYS A 176 -3.56 -9.42 -12.76
N ALA A 177 -4.11 -8.21 -12.98
CA ALA A 177 -3.67 -7.01 -12.28
C ALA A 177 -3.90 -7.11 -10.77
N ALA A 178 -5.07 -7.62 -10.35
CA ALA A 178 -5.37 -7.84 -8.93
C ALA A 178 -4.45 -8.90 -8.31
N ASP A 179 -4.19 -10.00 -9.04
CA ASP A 179 -3.28 -11.08 -8.61
C ASP A 179 -1.83 -10.58 -8.40
N CYS A 180 -1.43 -9.47 -9.05
CA CYS A 180 -0.13 -8.84 -8.79
C CYS A 180 0.05 -8.37 -7.34
N PHE A 181 -1.04 -8.05 -6.68
CA PHE A 181 -1.05 -7.55 -5.31
C PHE A 181 -1.32 -8.65 -4.27
N GLU A 182 -1.71 -9.84 -4.70
CA GLU A 182 -1.93 -10.98 -3.81
C GLU A 182 -0.61 -11.75 -3.60
N ARG A 183 0.02 -11.51 -2.47
CA ARG A 183 1.15 -12.30 -1.99
C ARG A 183 0.63 -13.32 -0.99
N GLN A 184 0.85 -14.62 -1.24
CA GLN A 184 0.45 -15.72 -0.35
C GLN A 184 1.45 -15.93 0.82
N ALA A 185 2.31 -14.98 1.08
CA ALA A 185 3.45 -15.12 1.97
C ALA A 185 3.09 -15.29 3.46
N LEU A 186 1.85 -14.89 3.85
CA LEU A 186 1.31 -15.04 5.21
C LEU A 186 0.06 -15.93 5.26
N THR A 187 -0.15 -16.79 4.26
CA THR A 187 -1.27 -17.74 4.26
C THR A 187 -1.23 -18.63 5.49
N GLY A 188 -2.35 -18.72 6.19
CA GLY A 188 -2.47 -19.48 7.43
C GLY A 188 -2.00 -18.75 8.69
N GLN A 189 -1.30 -17.62 8.56
CA GLN A 189 -0.87 -16.82 9.71
C GLN A 189 -1.99 -15.90 10.21
N HIS A 190 -2.05 -15.70 11.52
CA HIS A 190 -2.90 -14.71 12.17
C HIS A 190 -2.08 -13.46 12.52
N VAL A 191 -2.44 -12.33 11.94
CA VAL A 191 -1.80 -11.03 12.18
C VAL A 191 -2.72 -10.14 13.01
N LEU A 192 -2.26 -9.74 14.19
CA LEU A 192 -2.93 -8.80 15.08
C LEU A 192 -2.28 -7.42 14.95
N ILE A 193 -3.07 -6.41 14.63
CA ILE A 193 -2.59 -5.04 14.42
C ILE A 193 -3.35 -4.09 15.32
N THR A 194 -2.65 -3.19 16.02
CA THR A 194 -3.29 -2.06 16.70
C THR A 194 -3.11 -0.78 15.88
N ALA A 195 -4.14 0.07 15.83
CA ALA A 195 -4.14 1.31 15.05
C ALA A 195 -4.93 2.44 15.72
N GLY A 196 -4.72 3.67 15.23
CA GLY A 196 -5.41 4.85 15.74
C GLY A 196 -4.94 5.31 17.11
N PRO A 197 -5.51 6.37 17.64
CA PRO A 197 -5.27 6.84 19.00
C PRO A 197 -6.18 6.12 20.00
N THR A 198 -5.78 6.06 21.28
CA THR A 198 -6.74 5.84 22.36
C THR A 198 -7.30 7.17 22.87
N GLN A 199 -8.49 7.14 23.45
CA GLN A 199 -9.15 8.26 24.10
C GLN A 199 -9.40 7.91 25.56
N GLU A 200 -8.85 8.73 26.44
CA GLU A 200 -8.97 8.54 27.89
C GLU A 200 -9.93 9.58 28.45
N ASN A 201 -11.13 9.16 28.77
CA ASN A 201 -12.20 10.07 29.18
C ASN A 201 -11.89 10.77 30.49
N ILE A 202 -12.06 12.10 30.50
CA ILE A 202 -12.06 12.94 31.71
C ILE A 202 -13.48 12.98 32.28
N ASP A 203 -14.47 13.16 31.41
CA ASP A 203 -15.90 13.18 31.71
C ASP A 203 -16.68 12.77 30.44
N PRO A 204 -18.02 12.74 30.41
CA PRO A 204 -18.79 12.35 29.23
C PRO A 204 -18.60 13.25 28.00
N VAL A 205 -17.89 14.38 28.13
CA VAL A 205 -17.76 15.41 27.08
C VAL A 205 -16.30 15.56 26.63
N ARG A 206 -15.32 15.31 27.49
CA ARG A 206 -13.90 15.59 27.25
C ARG A 206 -13.04 14.37 27.49
N TYR A 207 -12.01 14.23 26.67
CA TYR A 207 -11.01 13.16 26.79
C TYR A 207 -9.61 13.68 26.44
N ILE A 208 -8.61 12.91 26.83
CA ILE A 208 -7.20 13.07 26.43
C ILE A 208 -6.93 12.06 25.35
N THR A 209 -6.20 12.44 24.30
CA THR A 209 -5.84 11.58 23.19
C THR A 209 -4.52 12.00 22.56
N ASN A 210 -3.91 11.11 21.81
CA ASN A 210 -2.72 11.39 21.00
C ASN A 210 -3.09 11.79 19.57
N HIS A 211 -2.27 12.60 18.92
CA HIS A 211 -2.40 12.87 17.51
C HIS A 211 -2.08 11.59 16.72
N SER A 212 -3.09 10.96 16.14
CA SER A 212 -2.92 9.82 15.22
C SER A 212 -4.11 9.72 14.29
N SER A 213 -3.84 9.57 13.01
CA SER A 213 -4.89 9.34 12.01
C SER A 213 -5.22 7.86 11.79
N GLY A 214 -4.41 6.93 12.34
CA GLY A 214 -4.55 5.49 12.11
C GLY A 214 -4.06 4.99 10.74
N LYS A 215 -3.75 5.89 9.79
CA LYS A 215 -3.44 5.55 8.39
C LYS A 215 -2.38 4.47 8.23
N MET A 216 -1.30 4.50 9.04
CA MET A 216 -0.22 3.51 8.93
C MET A 216 -0.68 2.11 9.36
N GLY A 217 -1.39 1.98 10.48
CA GLY A 217 -1.93 0.71 10.95
C GLY A 217 -2.95 0.11 9.98
N PHE A 218 -3.81 0.96 9.38
CA PHE A 218 -4.76 0.52 8.36
C PHE A 218 -4.06 0.07 7.07
N ALA A 219 -3.01 0.76 6.63
CA ALA A 219 -2.21 0.34 5.48
C ALA A 219 -1.49 -0.99 5.72
N LEU A 220 -1.01 -1.23 6.96
CA LEU A 220 -0.42 -2.52 7.36
C LEU A 220 -1.46 -3.64 7.39
N ALA A 221 -2.68 -3.36 7.86
CA ALA A 221 -3.76 -4.34 7.85
C ALA A 221 -4.18 -4.73 6.42
N GLU A 222 -4.26 -3.75 5.52
CA GLU A 222 -4.49 -3.99 4.10
C GLU A 222 -3.37 -4.85 3.49
N ALA A 223 -2.11 -4.48 3.70
CA ALA A 223 -0.96 -5.22 3.19
C ALA A 223 -0.89 -6.67 3.73
N ALA A 224 -1.22 -6.88 5.01
CA ALA A 224 -1.26 -8.22 5.61
C ALA A 224 -2.38 -9.08 5.01
N ALA A 225 -3.57 -8.50 4.78
CA ALA A 225 -4.68 -9.18 4.10
C ALA A 225 -4.34 -9.52 2.64
N GLU A 226 -3.61 -8.64 1.93
CA GLU A 226 -3.07 -8.90 0.58
C GLU A 226 -2.04 -10.05 0.58
N ALA A 227 -1.25 -10.16 1.66
CA ALA A 227 -0.31 -11.26 1.84
C ALA A 227 -0.97 -12.60 2.23
N GLY A 228 -2.29 -12.66 2.34
CA GLY A 228 -3.07 -13.87 2.62
C GLY A 228 -3.26 -14.17 4.11
N ALA A 229 -2.91 -13.25 5.01
CA ALA A 229 -3.09 -13.42 6.43
C ALA A 229 -4.57 -13.32 6.86
N ARG A 230 -4.92 -14.00 7.94
CA ARG A 230 -6.11 -13.67 8.75
C ARG A 230 -5.77 -12.47 9.62
N VAL A 231 -6.39 -11.31 9.35
CA VAL A 231 -6.06 -10.06 10.01
C VAL A 231 -7.12 -9.65 11.03
N THR A 232 -6.68 -9.36 12.25
CA THR A 232 -7.48 -8.68 13.29
C THR A 232 -6.89 -7.29 13.51
N LEU A 233 -7.68 -6.25 13.26
CA LEU A 233 -7.31 -4.85 13.44
C LEU A 233 -8.07 -4.28 14.64
N VAL A 234 -7.36 -4.04 15.76
CA VAL A 234 -7.92 -3.35 16.94
C VAL A 234 -7.67 -1.86 16.78
N SER A 235 -8.73 -1.10 16.57
CA SER A 235 -8.64 0.32 16.22
C SER A 235 -9.23 1.22 17.30
N GLY A 236 -8.44 2.17 17.77
CA GLY A 236 -8.97 3.36 18.44
C GLY A 236 -9.80 4.23 17.47
N PRO A 237 -10.46 5.30 17.96
CA PRO A 237 -11.41 6.07 17.17
C PRO A 237 -10.75 6.77 15.98
N VAL A 238 -11.13 6.37 14.77
CA VAL A 238 -10.71 6.96 13.49
C VAL A 238 -11.84 6.86 12.46
N HIS A 239 -11.84 7.76 11.47
CA HIS A 239 -12.83 7.79 10.39
C HIS A 239 -12.34 7.10 9.10
N LEU A 240 -11.51 6.05 9.22
CA LEU A 240 -11.04 5.30 8.07
C LEU A 240 -11.97 4.11 7.79
N PRO A 241 -12.26 3.80 6.50
CA PRO A 241 -12.99 2.59 6.15
C PRO A 241 -12.17 1.36 6.50
N THR A 242 -12.84 0.29 6.88
CA THR A 242 -12.20 -1.00 7.13
C THR A 242 -11.65 -1.58 5.82
N PRO A 243 -10.36 -1.97 5.75
CA PRO A 243 -9.84 -2.65 4.58
C PRO A 243 -10.57 -3.98 4.33
N GLU A 244 -10.65 -4.41 3.07
CA GLU A 244 -11.27 -5.70 2.73
C GLU A 244 -10.54 -6.87 3.39
N ARG A 245 -11.28 -7.91 3.77
CA ARG A 245 -10.77 -9.13 4.43
C ARG A 245 -10.10 -8.89 5.80
N VAL A 246 -10.32 -7.73 6.41
CA VAL A 246 -9.83 -7.38 7.74
C VAL A 246 -10.98 -7.44 8.74
N ASN A 247 -10.79 -8.21 9.83
CA ASN A 247 -11.70 -8.17 10.98
C ASN A 247 -11.32 -6.99 11.87
N ARG A 248 -12.14 -5.93 11.88
CA ARG A 248 -11.93 -4.73 12.69
C ARG A 248 -12.69 -4.83 14.00
N ILE A 249 -12.01 -4.47 15.10
CA ILE A 249 -12.57 -4.33 16.44
C ILE A 249 -12.34 -2.87 16.86
N ASP A 250 -13.43 -2.12 17.02
CA ASP A 250 -13.37 -0.74 17.48
C ASP A 250 -13.30 -0.69 18.99
N VAL A 251 -12.38 0.11 19.53
CA VAL A 251 -12.15 0.33 20.94
C VAL A 251 -11.99 1.82 21.24
N VAL A 252 -12.07 2.23 22.48
CA VAL A 252 -11.95 3.64 22.86
C VAL A 252 -10.69 3.88 23.71
N SER A 253 -10.55 3.19 24.83
CA SER A 253 -9.44 3.41 25.78
C SER A 253 -8.30 2.43 25.59
N ALA A 254 -7.14 2.71 26.21
CA ALA A 254 -6.03 1.78 26.27
C ALA A 254 -6.38 0.45 26.94
N ARG A 255 -7.28 0.46 27.94
CA ARG A 255 -7.77 -0.75 28.58
C ARG A 255 -8.63 -1.60 27.65
N ASP A 256 -9.53 -0.96 26.88
CA ASP A 256 -10.36 -1.66 25.90
C ASP A 256 -9.47 -2.27 24.83
N MET A 257 -8.45 -1.53 24.38
CA MET A 257 -7.49 -2.01 23.37
C MET A 257 -6.71 -3.21 23.87
N LEU A 258 -6.22 -3.19 25.13
CA LEU A 258 -5.56 -4.36 25.71
C LEU A 258 -6.49 -5.57 25.77
N ALA A 259 -7.70 -5.40 26.31
CA ALA A 259 -8.68 -6.48 26.42
C ALA A 259 -9.05 -7.09 25.05
N ALA A 260 -9.21 -6.25 24.02
CA ALA A 260 -9.48 -6.71 22.66
C ALA A 260 -8.29 -7.46 22.06
N CYS A 261 -7.06 -7.00 22.32
CA CYS A 261 -5.84 -7.70 21.89
C CYS A 261 -5.69 -9.06 22.58
N GLU A 262 -5.92 -9.14 23.89
CA GLU A 262 -5.86 -10.40 24.64
C GLU A 262 -6.92 -11.40 24.16
N ALA A 263 -8.13 -10.94 23.85
CA ALA A 263 -9.19 -11.77 23.29
C ALA A 263 -8.88 -12.27 21.86
N ALA A 264 -8.03 -11.56 21.12
CA ALA A 264 -7.59 -11.95 19.78
C ALA A 264 -6.38 -12.90 19.78
N MET A 265 -5.79 -13.20 20.92
CA MET A 265 -4.69 -14.17 21.03
C MET A 265 -5.24 -15.62 20.96
N PRO A 266 -4.41 -16.60 20.49
CA PRO A 266 -3.04 -16.44 19.99
C PRO A 266 -2.99 -15.85 18.57
N CYS A 267 -1.89 -15.15 18.27
CA CYS A 267 -1.56 -14.69 16.92
C CYS A 267 -0.08 -15.00 16.62
N ASP A 268 0.27 -15.07 15.33
CA ASP A 268 1.63 -15.36 14.87
C ASP A 268 2.48 -14.08 14.79
N LEU A 269 1.85 -12.97 14.43
CA LEU A 269 2.47 -11.66 14.27
C LEU A 269 1.64 -10.57 14.95
N LEU A 270 2.28 -9.79 15.82
CA LEU A 270 1.73 -8.58 16.42
C LEU A 270 2.42 -7.35 15.85
N ILE A 271 1.64 -6.40 15.32
CA ILE A 271 2.15 -5.09 14.88
C ILE A 271 1.45 -3.98 15.68
N ALA A 272 2.18 -3.37 16.60
CA ALA A 272 1.65 -2.33 17.46
C ALA A 272 1.91 -0.94 16.89
N ALA A 273 0.97 -0.44 16.06
CA ALA A 273 1.05 0.86 15.39
C ALA A 273 0.07 1.91 15.98
N ALA A 274 -0.67 1.56 17.04
CA ALA A 274 -1.55 2.50 17.74
C ALA A 274 -0.76 3.56 18.52
N ALA A 275 -1.30 4.76 18.62
CA ALA A 275 -0.83 5.82 19.50
C ALA A 275 -1.59 5.75 20.84
N VAL A 276 -1.13 4.86 21.70
CA VAL A 276 -1.74 4.63 23.02
C VAL A 276 -1.32 5.74 23.98
N ALA A 277 -2.27 6.31 24.71
CA ALA A 277 -1.97 7.30 25.75
C ALA A 277 -1.25 6.63 26.94
N ASP A 278 -0.14 7.19 27.40
CA ASP A 278 0.63 6.67 28.53
C ASP A 278 -0.11 6.78 29.86
N TYR A 279 -0.98 7.78 29.97
CA TYR A 279 -1.71 8.12 31.18
C TYR A 279 -3.21 8.29 30.90
N ARG A 280 -4.02 7.98 31.89
CA ARG A 280 -5.46 8.23 31.93
C ARG A 280 -5.85 8.94 33.23
N PRO A 281 -6.98 9.65 33.31
CA PRO A 281 -7.54 10.10 34.56
C PRO A 281 -7.75 8.92 35.50
N GLU A 282 -7.38 9.09 36.81
CA GLU A 282 -7.59 8.06 37.84
C GLU A 282 -9.07 7.77 38.02
N VAL A 283 -9.88 8.84 38.00
CA VAL A 283 -11.34 8.78 38.10
C VAL A 283 -11.96 9.54 36.95
N VAL A 284 -12.84 8.85 36.22
CA VAL A 284 -13.67 9.49 35.18
C VAL A 284 -14.89 10.13 35.85
N ALA A 285 -15.07 11.43 35.70
CA ALA A 285 -16.22 12.13 36.29
C ALA A 285 -17.53 11.67 35.63
N PRO A 286 -18.58 11.31 36.42
CA PRO A 286 -19.85 10.83 35.86
C PRO A 286 -20.66 11.92 35.15
N HIS A 287 -20.33 13.18 35.42
CA HIS A 287 -20.95 14.35 34.80
C HIS A 287 -19.89 15.33 34.31
N LYS A 288 -20.27 16.16 33.32
CA LYS A 288 -19.39 17.22 32.83
C LYS A 288 -18.88 18.09 33.98
N LEU A 289 -17.55 18.11 34.16
CA LEU A 289 -16.90 18.97 35.14
C LEU A 289 -17.20 20.44 34.84
N LYS A 290 -17.81 21.14 35.80
CA LYS A 290 -18.09 22.58 35.70
C LYS A 290 -16.91 23.38 36.25
N LYS A 291 -16.78 24.62 35.80
CA LYS A 291 -15.83 25.58 36.40
C LYS A 291 -16.21 25.78 37.87
N ASP A 292 -15.28 25.58 38.79
CA ASP A 292 -15.47 25.84 40.21
C ASP A 292 -14.67 27.11 40.57
N PRO A 293 -15.33 28.21 40.94
CA PRO A 293 -14.66 29.43 41.31
C PRO A 293 -13.66 29.30 42.47
N ARG A 294 -13.81 28.22 43.31
CA ARG A 294 -12.92 27.94 44.45
C ARG A 294 -11.56 27.37 44.00
N ASN A 295 -11.46 26.79 42.80
CA ASN A 295 -10.26 26.22 42.26
C ASN A 295 -9.46 27.22 41.39
N GLY A 296 -9.82 28.50 41.39
CA GLY A 296 -9.23 29.48 40.48
C GLY A 296 -9.54 29.20 39.02
N ASP A 297 -8.63 29.58 38.12
CA ASP A 297 -8.78 29.38 36.66
C ASP A 297 -8.28 28.01 36.15
N GLY A 298 -7.84 27.12 37.06
CA GLY A 298 -7.24 25.83 36.73
C GLY A 298 -8.15 24.63 36.92
N LEU A 299 -7.84 23.54 36.22
CA LEU A 299 -8.39 22.20 36.45
C LEU A 299 -7.23 21.26 36.77
N LEU A 300 -7.24 20.66 37.95
CA LEU A 300 -6.28 19.63 38.35
C LEU A 300 -6.87 18.25 38.06
N LEU A 301 -6.17 17.46 37.27
CA LEU A 301 -6.51 16.06 37.00
C LEU A 301 -5.42 15.15 37.56
N GLN A 302 -5.82 14.23 38.41
CA GLN A 302 -4.94 13.15 38.86
C GLN A 302 -4.89 12.08 37.79
N MET A 303 -3.66 11.76 37.33
CA MET A 303 -3.41 10.83 36.24
C MET A 303 -2.72 9.57 36.77
N VAL A 304 -3.11 8.42 36.24
CA VAL A 304 -2.47 7.12 36.49
C VAL A 304 -2.00 6.50 35.19
N ARG A 305 -0.97 5.66 35.23
CA ARG A 305 -0.42 5.00 34.03
C ARG A 305 -1.44 4.05 33.39
N ASN A 306 -1.46 4.03 32.09
CA ASN A 306 -2.12 3.00 31.31
C ASN A 306 -1.28 1.72 31.27
N PRO A 307 -1.89 0.55 31.02
CA PRO A 307 -1.14 -0.67 30.77
C PRO A 307 -0.31 -0.53 29.48
N ASP A 308 0.89 -1.09 29.50
CA ASP A 308 1.72 -1.19 28.29
C ASP A 308 1.29 -2.41 27.47
N ILE A 309 0.42 -2.20 26.49
CA ILE A 309 -0.19 -3.26 25.68
C ILE A 309 0.89 -4.10 24.99
N LEU A 310 1.86 -3.44 24.34
CA LEU A 310 2.90 -4.12 23.60
C LEU A 310 3.80 -4.95 24.50
N ALA A 311 4.27 -4.39 25.62
CA ALA A 311 5.08 -5.13 26.58
C ALA A 311 4.29 -6.30 27.20
N THR A 312 3.02 -6.10 27.54
CA THR A 312 2.15 -7.14 28.10
C THR A 312 2.06 -8.35 27.16
N LEU A 313 1.83 -8.13 25.87
CA LEU A 313 1.69 -9.21 24.88
C LEU A 313 3.04 -9.83 24.50
N ALA A 314 4.11 -9.04 24.40
CA ALA A 314 5.44 -9.52 24.03
C ALA A 314 6.17 -10.30 25.14
N HIS A 315 5.71 -10.26 26.40
CA HIS A 315 6.25 -11.04 27.51
C HIS A 315 5.44 -12.31 27.85
N ARG A 316 4.40 -12.62 27.08
CA ARG A 316 3.63 -13.86 27.27
C ARG A 316 4.49 -15.09 26.95
N SER A 317 4.13 -16.24 27.53
CA SER A 317 4.78 -17.53 27.20
C SER A 317 4.48 -17.98 25.76
N ASP A 318 3.32 -17.62 25.22
CA ASP A 318 2.86 -17.83 23.85
C ASP A 318 3.00 -16.56 22.99
N ARG A 319 4.08 -15.77 23.23
CA ARG A 319 4.29 -14.48 22.58
C ARG A 319 4.34 -14.62 21.04
N PRO A 320 3.71 -13.70 20.29
CA PRO A 320 3.87 -13.62 18.85
C PRO A 320 5.23 -12.99 18.45
N PHE A 321 5.60 -13.10 17.17
CA PHE A 321 6.60 -12.20 16.61
C PHE A 321 6.09 -10.76 16.74
N SER A 322 6.84 -9.91 17.46
CA SER A 322 6.33 -8.62 17.93
C SER A 322 7.06 -7.45 17.30
N VAL A 323 6.30 -6.58 16.64
CA VAL A 323 6.78 -5.37 15.96
C VAL A 323 6.17 -4.14 16.64
N GLY A 324 7.02 -3.27 17.18
CA GLY A 324 6.60 -2.01 17.79
C GLY A 324 6.86 -0.82 16.86
N PHE A 325 6.12 0.28 17.08
CA PHE A 325 6.39 1.57 16.47
C PHE A 325 6.90 2.55 17.53
N ALA A 326 7.91 3.33 17.15
CA ALA A 326 8.45 4.45 17.92
C ALA A 326 8.32 5.72 17.10
N ALA A 327 7.55 6.68 17.62
CA ALA A 327 7.39 8.01 17.06
C ALA A 327 8.14 8.97 18.00
N GLU A 328 9.30 9.41 17.59
CA GLU A 328 10.20 10.23 18.42
C GLU A 328 10.54 11.52 17.66
N THR A 329 10.85 12.56 18.43
CA THR A 329 11.26 13.88 17.90
C THR A 329 12.76 14.13 17.99
N GLU A 330 13.45 13.39 18.88
CA GLU A 330 14.90 13.51 19.13
C GLU A 330 15.50 12.13 19.46
N ASN A 331 16.77 11.93 19.18
CA ASN A 331 17.52 10.69 19.46
C ASN A 331 16.81 9.40 19.05
N LEU A 332 16.15 9.45 17.87
CA LEU A 332 15.23 8.44 17.36
C LEU A 332 15.77 7.00 17.49
N LEU A 333 17.01 6.75 17.06
CA LEU A 333 17.58 5.41 17.04
C LEU A 333 17.92 4.87 18.43
N GLU A 334 18.42 5.72 19.33
CA GLU A 334 18.76 5.33 20.69
C GLU A 334 17.51 4.96 21.49
N TYR A 335 16.47 5.81 21.45
CA TYR A 335 15.21 5.53 22.14
C TYR A 335 14.49 4.30 21.55
N ALA A 336 14.51 4.15 20.23
CA ALA A 336 13.93 2.97 19.59
C ALA A 336 14.67 1.68 20.00
N SER A 337 16.00 1.67 19.99
CA SER A 337 16.79 0.49 20.38
C SER A 337 16.56 0.10 21.84
N ARG A 338 16.48 1.07 22.76
CA ARG A 338 16.16 0.80 24.14
C ARG A 338 14.75 0.21 24.29
N LYS A 339 13.75 0.78 23.62
CA LYS A 339 12.37 0.31 23.64
C LYS A 339 12.25 -1.11 23.05
N LEU A 340 13.04 -1.46 22.04
CA LEU A 340 13.13 -2.80 21.48
C LEU A 340 13.50 -3.84 22.55
N MET A 341 14.54 -3.55 23.32
CA MET A 341 15.05 -4.46 24.36
C MET A 341 14.14 -4.50 25.57
N ASP A 342 13.72 -3.34 26.10
CA ASP A 342 12.91 -3.24 27.32
C ASP A 342 11.54 -3.93 27.16
N LYS A 343 10.96 -3.91 25.96
CA LYS A 343 9.65 -4.50 25.66
C LYS A 343 9.73 -5.88 25.02
N ASN A 344 10.92 -6.47 24.91
CA ASN A 344 11.15 -7.81 24.33
C ASN A 344 10.59 -7.96 22.89
N LEU A 345 10.84 -6.96 22.04
CA LEU A 345 10.36 -6.96 20.66
C LEU A 345 11.33 -7.71 19.72
N ASP A 346 10.83 -8.15 18.57
CA ASP A 346 11.66 -8.71 17.50
C ASP A 346 12.12 -7.62 16.53
N LEU A 347 11.24 -6.63 16.30
CA LEU A 347 11.54 -5.46 15.47
C LEU A 347 10.95 -4.19 16.09
N ILE A 348 11.60 -3.05 15.85
CA ILE A 348 11.02 -1.75 16.11
C ILE A 348 11.13 -0.87 14.86
N VAL A 349 10.04 -0.19 14.55
CA VAL A 349 9.93 0.75 13.43
C VAL A 349 10.02 2.15 13.98
N ALA A 350 11.10 2.83 13.68
CA ALA A 350 11.35 4.21 14.07
C ALA A 350 10.84 5.16 12.99
N ASN A 351 10.02 6.13 13.38
CA ASN A 351 9.43 7.16 12.52
C ASN A 351 9.75 8.54 13.09
N ASP A 352 10.37 9.41 12.29
CA ASP A 352 10.61 10.81 12.64
C ASP A 352 9.31 11.62 12.44
N VAL A 353 8.65 11.95 13.55
CA VAL A 353 7.41 12.74 13.54
C VAL A 353 7.64 14.24 13.64
N ALA A 354 8.89 14.70 13.81
CA ALA A 354 9.25 16.11 13.77
C ALA A 354 9.19 16.68 12.35
N ASN A 355 9.33 15.83 11.33
CA ASN A 355 9.20 16.23 9.93
C ASN A 355 7.72 16.27 9.48
N PRO A 356 7.15 17.46 9.19
CA PRO A 356 5.74 17.59 8.83
C PRO A 356 5.35 16.82 7.56
N SER A 357 6.31 16.59 6.64
CA SER A 357 6.03 15.87 5.38
C SER A 357 5.75 14.39 5.56
N ILE A 358 6.19 13.78 6.67
CA ILE A 358 6.06 12.35 6.96
C ILE A 358 5.36 12.05 8.30
N GLY A 359 4.78 13.07 8.93
CA GLY A 359 4.10 12.99 10.23
C GLY A 359 2.77 12.22 10.21
N PHE A 360 2.07 12.23 11.34
CA PHE A 360 0.85 11.40 11.57
C PHE A 360 -0.25 11.57 10.52
N ASN A 361 -0.49 12.78 10.03
CA ASN A 361 -1.56 13.10 9.09
C ASN A 361 -1.14 13.02 7.62
N SER A 362 0.18 12.91 7.33
CA SER A 362 0.69 12.79 5.96
C SER A 362 0.22 11.49 5.28
N GLU A 363 0.11 11.51 3.96
CA GLU A 363 -0.08 10.31 3.13
C GLU A 363 1.23 9.54 2.92
N GLU A 364 2.38 10.20 3.14
CA GLU A 364 3.71 9.62 2.99
C GLU A 364 4.34 9.31 4.35
N ASN A 365 5.36 8.44 4.32
CA ASN A 365 6.19 8.13 5.45
C ASN A 365 7.62 7.77 5.01
N ALA A 366 8.57 7.86 5.94
CA ALA A 366 9.91 7.29 5.86
C ALA A 366 10.19 6.61 7.21
N ILE A 367 10.73 5.40 7.18
CA ILE A 367 10.92 4.61 8.40
C ILE A 367 12.32 3.99 8.45
N THR A 368 12.82 3.75 9.65
CA THR A 368 13.98 2.90 9.90
C THR A 368 13.55 1.71 10.78
N VAL A 369 13.80 0.49 10.32
CA VAL A 369 13.53 -0.73 11.07
C VAL A 369 14.81 -1.19 11.77
N ILE A 370 14.72 -1.48 13.07
CA ILE A 370 15.82 -1.98 13.89
C ILE A 370 15.44 -3.35 14.40
N ASP A 371 16.31 -4.34 14.21
CA ASP A 371 16.14 -5.70 14.71
C ASP A 371 16.90 -5.93 16.06
N ARG A 372 16.80 -7.16 16.61
CA ARG A 372 17.44 -7.52 17.89
C ARG A 372 18.97 -7.43 17.88
N ASP A 373 19.57 -7.57 16.70
CA ASP A 373 21.01 -7.43 16.50
C ASP A 373 21.42 -5.97 16.28
N LEU A 374 20.48 -5.03 16.47
CA LEU A 374 20.62 -3.59 16.25
C LEU A 374 20.98 -3.22 14.79
N GLN A 375 20.70 -4.14 13.84
CA GLN A 375 20.86 -3.83 12.41
C GLN A 375 19.75 -2.89 11.96
N GLN A 376 20.13 -1.86 11.22
CA GLN A 376 19.23 -0.81 10.76
C GLN A 376 18.93 -0.97 9.27
N ASN A 377 17.65 -0.93 8.92
CA ASN A 377 17.19 -0.97 7.54
C ASN A 377 16.29 0.24 7.28
N ALA A 378 16.77 1.18 6.46
CA ALA A 378 16.05 2.40 6.12
C ALA A 378 15.16 2.17 4.88
N PHE A 379 13.93 2.70 4.95
CA PHE A 379 12.99 2.75 3.85
C PHE A 379 12.75 4.21 3.47
N ALA A 380 13.04 4.53 2.22
CA ALA A 380 12.93 5.89 1.70
C ALA A 380 11.49 6.41 1.74
N GLN A 381 11.35 7.73 1.77
CA GLN A 381 10.05 8.39 1.78
C GLN A 381 9.21 7.98 0.56
N THR A 382 8.03 7.45 0.84
CA THR A 382 7.01 7.10 -0.14
C THR A 382 5.64 6.99 0.53
N SER A 383 4.58 6.63 -0.21
CA SER A 383 3.25 6.49 0.35
C SER A 383 3.18 5.44 1.46
N LYS A 384 2.35 5.68 2.48
CA LYS A 384 2.14 4.74 3.60
C LYS A 384 1.74 3.34 3.12
N SER A 385 0.98 3.21 2.03
CA SER A 385 0.64 1.91 1.45
C SER A 385 1.86 1.18 0.87
N LYS A 386 2.80 1.89 0.20
CA LYS A 386 4.05 1.29 -0.28
C LYS A 386 4.96 0.90 0.89
N ILE A 387 5.13 1.79 1.87
CA ILE A 387 5.89 1.48 3.10
C ILE A 387 5.32 0.25 3.80
N ALA A 388 4.01 0.16 3.95
CA ALA A 388 3.36 -0.98 4.61
C ALA A 388 3.67 -2.31 3.91
N ARG A 389 3.61 -2.35 2.57
CA ARG A 389 3.97 -3.55 1.78
C ARG A 389 5.45 -3.91 1.88
N GLN A 390 6.34 -2.91 1.83
CA GLN A 390 7.79 -3.13 1.98
C GLN A 390 8.12 -3.62 3.39
N LEU A 391 7.56 -2.99 4.41
CA LEU A 391 7.75 -3.38 5.81
C LEU A 391 7.21 -4.79 6.06
N LEU A 392 6.02 -5.11 5.54
CA LEU A 392 5.44 -6.44 5.73
C LEU A 392 6.28 -7.53 5.02
N ALA A 393 6.80 -7.26 3.83
CA ALA A 393 7.71 -8.18 3.15
C ALA A 393 8.98 -8.43 3.99
N PHE A 394 9.57 -7.37 4.53
CA PHE A 394 10.73 -7.46 5.43
C PHE A 394 10.43 -8.26 6.70
N ILE A 395 9.27 -8.02 7.34
CA ILE A 395 8.81 -8.78 8.52
C ILE A 395 8.64 -10.26 8.18
N THR A 396 7.98 -10.56 7.06
CA THR A 396 7.72 -11.94 6.62
C THR A 396 9.02 -12.72 6.39
N ASP A 397 10.04 -12.09 5.79
CA ASP A 397 11.36 -12.70 5.61
C ASP A 397 12.06 -13.03 6.94
N ARG A 398 11.81 -12.26 7.99
CA ARG A 398 12.32 -12.52 9.35
C ARG A 398 11.50 -13.56 10.09
N LEU A 399 10.17 -13.50 9.97
CA LEU A 399 9.25 -14.46 10.58
C LEU A 399 9.52 -15.90 10.09
N ASN A 400 9.85 -16.08 8.81
CA ASN A 400 10.14 -17.40 8.22
C ASN A 400 11.55 -17.93 8.55
N LYS A 401 12.42 -17.14 9.16
CA LYS A 401 13.78 -17.54 9.56
C LYS A 401 13.89 -17.96 11.03
N ASN A 402 12.86 -17.65 11.82
CA ASN A 402 12.73 -18.05 13.21
C ASN A 402 11.85 -19.30 13.33
#